data_1ab18cc25f4416820dbb04f8c9c554d4
#
_entry.id   1ab18cc25f4416820dbb04f8c9c554d4
#
_cell.length_a   1.000
_cell.length_b   1.000
_cell.length_c   1.000
_cell.angle_alpha   90.00
_cell.angle_beta   90.00
_cell.angle_gamma   90.00
#
_symmetry.space_group_name_H-M   'P 1'
#
loop_
_entity.id
_entity.type
_entity.pdbx_description
1 polymer ?
#
loop_
_entity_poly.entity_id
_entity_poly.type
_entity_poly.pdbx_seq_one_letter_code
_entity_poly.pdbx_strand_id
1 'polypeptide(L)'
;AGEHAGLPWMSRRNRMAALALLTALSAGAMYDAFYRGNVLAADQLREVQLTAHRGASTSAPENTMPAMEAAADQMADFAELDVQETRDGALVLFHDSTLERIDGTRRTIRSLSWDELQQVDAGGWYSEQYSGTRIPKLEDVIEYVRGRMMLNIEIKYAGASSDLPEKVVDCIRENDFVEQCVVTSTSLSYLKRVKAADSDIYTGYILSAAYGSYYEDDAIDFISLISSSANRKLVERVHACGKEVHVWTVNKKSELERMKMIGVDNIITDRPILAREVILGEENAENLLARLRALLR
;
A
#
# COMPACT_ATOMS: atom_id res chain seq x y z
N ALA A 1 14.55 64.91 16.93
CA ALA A 1 15.76 64.39 17.54
C ALA A 1 15.46 62.96 17.99
N GLY A 2 15.91 61.96 17.23
CA GLY A 2 15.81 60.55 17.54
C GLY A 2 17.21 60.09 17.98
N GLU A 3 17.35 59.79 19.27
CA GLU A 3 18.57 59.21 19.82
C GLU A 3 18.68 57.75 19.33
N HIS A 4 19.73 57.48 18.57
CA HIS A 4 20.15 56.11 18.26
C HIS A 4 20.75 55.47 19.52
N ALA A 5 20.00 54.58 20.17
CA ALA A 5 20.47 53.73 21.25
C ALA A 5 21.48 52.71 20.71
N GLY A 6 22.70 53.15 20.45
CA GLY A 6 23.84 52.25 20.22
C GLY A 6 24.49 51.90 21.53
N LEU A 7 24.91 50.65 21.71
CA LEU A 7 25.66 50.16 22.90
C LEU A 7 26.92 51.02 23.09
N PRO A 8 26.96 51.93 24.10
CA PRO A 8 27.92 53.06 24.16
C PRO A 8 29.34 52.66 24.59
N TRP A 9 29.58 51.40 24.96
CA TRP A 9 30.84 50.89 25.50
C TRP A 9 31.68 50.07 24.51
N MET A 10 31.14 49.76 23.28
CA MET A 10 31.89 49.04 22.26
C MET A 10 32.50 49.96 21.19
N SER A 11 33.78 49.75 20.86
CA SER A 11 34.44 50.43 19.74
C SER A 11 33.76 50.07 18.41
N ARG A 12 33.83 50.97 17.40
CA ARG A 12 33.25 50.76 16.06
C ARG A 12 33.72 49.43 15.45
N ARG A 13 34.99 49.05 15.67
CA ARG A 13 35.57 47.80 15.20
C ARG A 13 34.95 46.59 15.87
N ASN A 14 34.68 46.65 17.18
CA ASN A 14 34.06 45.55 17.93
C ASN A 14 32.58 45.40 17.58
N ARG A 15 31.88 46.48 17.27
CA ARG A 15 30.48 46.43 16.77
C ARG A 15 30.38 45.75 15.41
N MET A 16 31.31 46.09 14.48
CA MET A 16 31.36 45.41 13.18
C MET A 16 31.71 43.92 13.31
N ALA A 17 32.65 43.59 14.20
CA ALA A 17 32.98 42.18 14.46
C ALA A 17 31.81 41.40 15.08
N ALA A 18 31.07 42.00 16.04
CA ALA A 18 29.88 41.37 16.64
C ALA A 18 28.74 41.21 15.61
N LEU A 19 28.54 42.18 14.73
CA LEU A 19 27.55 42.09 13.65
C LEU A 19 27.92 40.99 12.64
N ALA A 20 29.18 40.90 12.25
CA ALA A 20 29.67 39.86 11.33
C ALA A 20 29.54 38.45 11.96
N LEU A 21 29.83 38.33 13.27
CA LEU A 21 29.64 37.06 13.97
C LEU A 21 28.18 36.65 14.07
N LEU A 22 27.28 37.57 14.39
CA LEU A 22 25.83 37.33 14.45
C LEU A 22 25.27 36.95 13.07
N THR A 23 25.72 37.59 12.00
CA THR A 23 25.33 37.22 10.62
C THR A 23 25.86 35.85 10.21
N ALA A 24 27.09 35.49 10.60
CA ALA A 24 27.66 34.19 10.34
C ALA A 24 26.93 33.06 11.13
N LEU A 25 26.60 33.33 12.40
CA LEU A 25 25.82 32.37 13.25
C LEU A 25 24.38 32.18 12.75
N SER A 26 23.70 33.27 12.33
CA SER A 26 22.37 33.17 11.75
C SER A 26 22.36 32.47 10.39
N ALA A 27 23.35 32.75 9.52
CA ALA A 27 23.51 32.04 8.25
C ALA A 27 23.84 30.55 8.46
N GLY A 28 24.67 30.21 9.44
CA GLY A 28 24.96 28.82 9.83
C GLY A 28 23.74 28.10 10.36
N ALA A 29 22.95 28.73 11.24
CA ALA A 29 21.72 28.18 11.76
C ALA A 29 20.64 27.99 10.67
N MET A 30 20.52 28.93 9.75
CA MET A 30 19.64 28.83 8.59
C MET A 30 20.10 27.72 7.63
N TYR A 31 21.40 27.59 7.41
CA TYR A 31 21.97 26.53 6.57
C TYR A 31 21.74 25.14 7.20
N ASP A 32 21.98 24.99 8.51
CA ASP A 32 21.78 23.74 9.25
C ASP A 32 20.30 23.34 9.29
N ALA A 33 19.40 24.29 9.56
CA ALA A 33 17.94 24.07 9.53
C ALA A 33 17.45 23.73 8.11
N PHE A 34 18.02 24.36 7.07
CA PHE A 34 17.70 24.09 5.68
C PHE A 34 18.24 22.71 5.24
N TYR A 35 19.49 22.39 5.60
CA TYR A 35 20.13 21.13 5.21
C TYR A 35 19.50 19.94 5.93
N ARG A 36 19.30 20.05 7.25
CA ARG A 36 18.60 19.01 8.04
C ARG A 36 17.13 18.89 7.65
N GLY A 37 16.46 20.00 7.38
CA GLY A 37 15.10 20.01 6.87
C GLY A 37 14.98 19.34 5.49
N ASN A 38 15.96 19.50 4.62
CA ASN A 38 15.98 18.86 3.30
C ASN A 38 16.37 17.37 3.38
N VAL A 39 17.25 16.98 4.30
CA VAL A 39 17.60 15.57 4.53
C VAL A 39 16.40 14.83 5.14
N LEU A 40 15.72 15.44 6.10
CA LEU A 40 14.49 14.87 6.68
C LEU A 40 13.35 14.81 5.64
N ALA A 41 13.25 15.81 4.74
CA ALA A 41 12.27 15.79 3.66
C ALA A 41 12.61 14.76 2.57
N ALA A 42 13.88 14.49 2.29
CA ALA A 42 14.29 13.46 1.32
C ALA A 42 13.99 12.04 1.81
N ASP A 43 14.08 11.80 3.13
CA ASP A 43 13.72 10.52 3.75
C ASP A 43 12.18 10.37 3.89
N GLN A 44 11.43 11.48 3.85
CA GLN A 44 9.96 11.50 3.85
C GLN A 44 9.34 11.46 2.44
N LEU A 45 10.13 11.55 1.38
CA LEU A 45 9.68 11.49 -0.02
C LEU A 45 9.70 10.04 -0.57
N ARG A 46 9.59 9.04 0.28
CA ARG A 46 9.21 7.71 -0.17
C ARG A 46 7.77 7.83 -0.67
N GLU A 47 7.58 7.67 -1.97
CA GLU A 47 6.27 7.76 -2.59
C GLU A 47 5.37 6.67 -2.01
N VAL A 48 4.29 7.08 -1.32
CA VAL A 48 3.34 6.15 -0.73
C VAL A 48 2.57 5.47 -1.85
N GLN A 49 2.72 4.17 -1.98
CA GLN A 49 2.01 3.38 -2.98
C GLN A 49 0.53 3.23 -2.64
N LEU A 50 -0.30 3.12 -3.67
CA LEU A 50 -1.74 2.93 -3.57
C LEU A 50 -2.15 1.54 -4.05
N THR A 51 -2.84 0.81 -3.19
CA THR A 51 -3.45 -0.47 -3.52
C THR A 51 -4.97 -0.35 -3.55
N ALA A 52 -5.59 -0.70 -4.67
CA ALA A 52 -7.03 -0.81 -4.82
C ALA A 52 -7.52 -2.12 -4.18
N HIS A 53 -8.27 -2.03 -3.08
CA HIS A 53 -8.74 -3.17 -2.28
C HIS A 53 -9.78 -3.98 -3.03
N ARG A 54 -9.49 -5.25 -3.32
CA ARG A 54 -10.29 -6.16 -4.16
C ARG A 54 -10.59 -5.58 -5.55
N GLY A 55 -9.61 -4.86 -6.11
CA GLY A 55 -9.81 -3.94 -7.21
C GLY A 55 -10.43 -2.62 -6.76
N ALA A 56 -10.95 -1.80 -7.69
CA ALA A 56 -11.64 -0.55 -7.33
C ALA A 56 -13.07 -0.85 -6.85
N SER A 57 -13.22 -1.44 -5.66
CA SER A 57 -14.47 -2.02 -5.14
C SER A 57 -15.61 -1.02 -4.89
N THR A 58 -15.33 0.29 -4.85
CA THR A 58 -16.40 1.33 -4.87
C THR A 58 -16.87 1.71 -6.27
N SER A 59 -16.22 1.23 -7.32
CA SER A 59 -16.55 1.53 -8.73
C SER A 59 -17.13 0.34 -9.47
N ALA A 60 -16.78 -0.89 -9.05
CA ALA A 60 -17.24 -2.14 -9.63
C ALA A 60 -17.30 -3.25 -8.57
N PRO A 61 -18.00 -4.37 -8.81
CA PRO A 61 -18.09 -5.47 -7.85
C PRO A 61 -16.71 -6.04 -7.54
N GLU A 62 -16.38 -6.16 -6.25
CA GLU A 62 -15.10 -6.63 -5.74
C GLU A 62 -14.66 -7.97 -6.32
N ASN A 63 -13.35 -8.21 -6.45
CA ASN A 63 -12.77 -9.46 -6.94
C ASN A 63 -13.32 -9.91 -8.32
N THR A 64 -13.63 -8.96 -9.21
CA THR A 64 -14.09 -9.22 -10.57
C THR A 64 -13.20 -8.50 -11.60
N MET A 65 -13.26 -8.94 -12.87
CA MET A 65 -12.53 -8.25 -13.93
C MET A 65 -12.89 -6.75 -14.03
N PRO A 66 -14.17 -6.33 -13.99
CA PRO A 66 -14.52 -4.90 -13.97
C PRO A 66 -13.87 -4.11 -12.82
N ALA A 67 -13.67 -4.72 -11.65
CA ALA A 67 -13.00 -4.05 -10.54
C ALA A 67 -11.48 -3.90 -10.78
N MET A 68 -10.85 -4.87 -11.43
CA MET A 68 -9.43 -4.79 -11.83
C MET A 68 -9.23 -3.76 -12.95
N GLU A 69 -10.13 -3.72 -13.93
CA GLU A 69 -10.17 -2.71 -14.99
C GLU A 69 -10.29 -1.30 -14.41
N ALA A 70 -11.25 -1.11 -13.51
CA ALA A 70 -11.45 0.17 -12.84
C ALA A 70 -10.24 0.57 -11.97
N ALA A 71 -9.54 -0.37 -11.33
CA ALA A 71 -8.31 -0.08 -10.57
C ALA A 71 -7.18 0.41 -11.49
N ALA A 72 -6.99 -0.22 -12.65
CA ALA A 72 -6.01 0.21 -13.65
C ALA A 72 -6.37 1.60 -14.23
N ASP A 73 -7.63 1.84 -14.58
CA ASP A 73 -8.11 3.13 -15.10
C ASP A 73 -7.95 4.27 -14.06
N GLN A 74 -8.07 3.95 -12.77
CA GLN A 74 -7.84 4.87 -11.66
C GLN A 74 -6.36 4.99 -11.28
N MET A 75 -5.47 4.36 -12.06
CA MET A 75 -4.01 4.42 -11.89
C MET A 75 -3.55 3.99 -10.48
N ALA A 76 -4.16 2.95 -9.91
CA ALA A 76 -3.65 2.32 -8.70
C ALA A 76 -2.29 1.65 -9.00
N ASP A 77 -1.36 1.71 -8.05
CA ASP A 77 -0.05 1.05 -8.20
C ASP A 77 -0.21 -0.47 -8.09
N PHE A 78 -1.13 -0.92 -7.23
CA PHE A 78 -1.51 -2.31 -7.04
C PHE A 78 -3.03 -2.47 -7.08
N ALA A 79 -3.50 -3.62 -7.55
CA ALA A 79 -4.79 -4.17 -7.12
C ALA A 79 -4.55 -5.30 -6.12
N GLU A 80 -5.23 -5.24 -4.98
CA GLU A 80 -5.32 -6.37 -4.07
C GLU A 80 -6.48 -7.27 -4.49
N LEU A 81 -6.34 -8.56 -4.31
CA LEU A 81 -7.33 -9.59 -4.63
C LEU A 81 -7.18 -10.81 -3.73
N ASP A 82 -8.30 -11.52 -3.52
CA ASP A 82 -8.41 -12.67 -2.63
C ASP A 82 -8.47 -13.97 -3.43
N VAL A 83 -7.51 -14.88 -3.24
CA VAL A 83 -7.47 -16.15 -3.96
C VAL A 83 -8.01 -17.30 -3.12
N GLN A 84 -8.94 -18.05 -3.68
CA GLN A 84 -9.43 -19.33 -3.19
C GLN A 84 -9.34 -20.39 -4.30
N GLU A 85 -9.50 -21.66 -3.92
CA GLU A 85 -9.43 -22.80 -4.83
C GLU A 85 -10.78 -23.50 -4.94
N THR A 86 -11.21 -23.81 -6.17
CA THR A 86 -12.40 -24.63 -6.44
C THR A 86 -12.14 -26.11 -6.12
N ARG A 87 -13.22 -26.91 -6.12
CA ARG A 87 -13.14 -28.37 -5.91
C ARG A 87 -12.22 -29.08 -6.90
N ASP A 88 -12.16 -28.61 -8.13
CA ASP A 88 -11.37 -29.17 -9.24
C ASP A 88 -10.04 -28.43 -9.46
N GLY A 89 -9.64 -27.56 -8.53
CA GLY A 89 -8.29 -26.99 -8.46
C GLY A 89 -8.10 -25.67 -9.20
N ALA A 90 -9.14 -25.02 -9.72
CA ALA A 90 -9.01 -23.70 -10.31
C ALA A 90 -8.77 -22.63 -9.21
N LEU A 91 -7.80 -21.74 -9.44
CA LEU A 91 -7.54 -20.59 -8.58
C LEU A 91 -8.45 -19.44 -8.99
N VAL A 92 -9.31 -18.98 -8.10
CA VAL A 92 -10.37 -18.01 -8.41
C VAL A 92 -10.39 -16.86 -7.39
N LEU A 93 -10.91 -15.72 -7.81
CA LEU A 93 -10.97 -14.52 -6.97
C LEU A 93 -12.26 -14.48 -6.15
N PHE A 94 -12.16 -14.65 -4.84
CA PHE A 94 -13.32 -14.52 -3.96
C PHE A 94 -12.92 -14.30 -2.49
N HIS A 95 -13.55 -13.33 -1.81
CA HIS A 95 -13.20 -12.99 -0.42
C HIS A 95 -13.90 -13.87 0.62
N ASP A 96 -15.23 -13.97 0.54
CA ASP A 96 -16.04 -14.56 1.61
C ASP A 96 -15.86 -16.09 1.71
N SER A 97 -16.20 -16.64 2.85
CA SER A 97 -16.19 -18.10 3.05
C SER A 97 -17.33 -18.82 2.30
N THR A 98 -18.41 -18.09 1.96
CA THR A 98 -19.59 -18.61 1.27
C THR A 98 -20.13 -17.62 0.25
N LEU A 99 -20.96 -18.10 -0.69
CA LEU A 99 -21.62 -17.25 -1.70
C LEU A 99 -22.85 -16.49 -1.16
N GLU A 100 -23.13 -16.54 0.16
CA GLU A 100 -24.37 -16.04 0.77
C GLU A 100 -24.66 -14.56 0.44
N ARG A 101 -23.62 -13.71 0.37
CA ARG A 101 -23.76 -12.28 0.05
C ARG A 101 -24.11 -12.02 -1.41
N ILE A 102 -23.71 -12.90 -2.33
CA ILE A 102 -23.87 -12.65 -3.78
C ILE A 102 -25.05 -13.43 -4.38
N ASP A 103 -25.32 -14.66 -3.93
CA ASP A 103 -26.41 -15.50 -4.48
C ASP A 103 -27.37 -16.05 -3.42
N GLY A 104 -27.20 -15.68 -2.15
CA GLY A 104 -28.03 -16.13 -1.03
C GLY A 104 -27.77 -17.57 -0.59
N THR A 105 -26.80 -18.27 -1.17
CA THR A 105 -26.49 -19.68 -0.83
C THR A 105 -25.29 -19.79 0.10
N ARG A 106 -25.26 -20.87 0.92
CA ARG A 106 -24.11 -21.16 1.79
C ARG A 106 -23.07 -22.08 1.14
N ARG A 107 -23.08 -22.15 -0.19
CA ARG A 107 -22.05 -22.89 -0.92
C ARG A 107 -20.71 -22.19 -0.76
N THR A 108 -19.64 -22.96 -0.64
CA THR A 108 -18.27 -22.46 -0.57
C THR A 108 -17.60 -22.61 -1.92
N ILE A 109 -16.59 -21.81 -2.24
CA ILE A 109 -15.78 -21.97 -3.46
C ILE A 109 -15.25 -23.39 -3.59
N ARG A 110 -14.74 -23.96 -2.52
CA ARG A 110 -14.18 -25.33 -2.48
C ARG A 110 -15.22 -26.44 -2.70
N SER A 111 -16.51 -26.15 -2.58
CA SER A 111 -17.58 -27.12 -2.86
C SER A 111 -18.01 -27.15 -4.32
N LEU A 112 -17.58 -26.19 -5.13
CA LEU A 112 -17.97 -26.01 -6.52
C LEU A 112 -16.81 -26.31 -7.47
N SER A 113 -17.12 -26.90 -8.64
CA SER A 113 -16.20 -26.93 -9.77
C SER A 113 -16.14 -25.56 -10.45
N TRP A 114 -15.14 -25.37 -11.31
CA TRP A 114 -15.03 -24.16 -12.13
C TRP A 114 -16.29 -23.92 -12.97
N ASP A 115 -16.80 -24.96 -13.63
CA ASP A 115 -18.00 -24.86 -14.47
C ASP A 115 -19.26 -24.48 -13.67
N GLU A 116 -19.42 -25.03 -12.45
CA GLU A 116 -20.51 -24.66 -11.55
C GLU A 116 -20.37 -23.20 -11.08
N LEU A 117 -19.14 -22.74 -10.81
CA LEU A 117 -18.86 -21.39 -10.37
C LEU A 117 -19.16 -20.35 -11.46
N GLN A 118 -18.97 -20.71 -12.74
CA GLN A 118 -19.29 -19.86 -13.88
C GLN A 118 -20.80 -19.59 -14.05
N GLN A 119 -21.67 -20.29 -13.33
CA GLN A 119 -23.12 -20.00 -13.32
C GLN A 119 -23.48 -18.92 -12.26
N VAL A 120 -22.58 -18.59 -11.37
CA VAL A 120 -22.79 -17.58 -10.30
C VAL A 120 -22.69 -16.19 -10.89
N ASP A 121 -23.69 -15.34 -10.62
CA ASP A 121 -23.62 -13.89 -10.93
C ASP A 121 -22.90 -13.16 -9.78
N ALA A 122 -21.67 -12.76 -10.02
CA ALA A 122 -20.84 -12.06 -9.04
C ALA A 122 -21.02 -10.52 -9.07
N GLY A 123 -21.85 -9.99 -9.98
CA GLY A 123 -22.00 -8.53 -10.16
C GLY A 123 -23.40 -7.99 -9.84
N GLY A 124 -24.45 -8.78 -10.04
CA GLY A 124 -25.84 -8.31 -9.90
C GLY A 124 -26.20 -7.79 -8.51
N TRP A 125 -25.56 -8.31 -7.47
CA TRP A 125 -25.73 -7.84 -6.08
C TRP A 125 -25.22 -6.40 -5.88
N TYR A 126 -24.22 -5.98 -6.69
CA TYR A 126 -23.62 -4.66 -6.59
C TYR A 126 -24.45 -3.63 -7.36
N SER A 127 -24.79 -3.92 -8.62
CA SER A 127 -25.62 -3.08 -9.48
C SER A 127 -26.12 -3.87 -10.69
N GLU A 128 -27.31 -3.53 -11.20
CA GLU A 128 -27.89 -4.15 -12.39
C GLU A 128 -26.98 -4.07 -13.63
N GLN A 129 -26.19 -3.00 -13.76
CA GLN A 129 -25.23 -2.84 -14.86
C GLN A 129 -24.14 -3.91 -14.90
N TYR A 130 -23.85 -4.55 -13.76
CA TYR A 130 -22.87 -5.64 -13.62
C TYR A 130 -23.52 -7.02 -13.58
N SER A 131 -24.84 -7.11 -13.81
CA SER A 131 -25.53 -8.40 -13.86
C SER A 131 -24.88 -9.31 -14.89
N GLY A 132 -24.66 -10.57 -14.52
CA GLY A 132 -23.99 -11.55 -15.37
C GLY A 132 -22.45 -11.54 -15.30
N THR A 133 -21.84 -10.64 -14.51
CA THR A 133 -20.39 -10.68 -14.23
C THR A 133 -20.02 -12.02 -13.55
N ARG A 134 -18.91 -12.61 -13.99
CA ARG A 134 -18.42 -13.90 -13.48
C ARG A 134 -17.24 -13.71 -12.54
N ILE A 135 -17.06 -14.67 -11.64
CA ILE A 135 -15.84 -14.77 -10.80
C ILE A 135 -14.69 -15.15 -11.75
N PRO A 136 -13.59 -14.36 -11.82
CA PRO A 136 -12.48 -14.66 -12.71
C PRO A 136 -11.51 -15.66 -12.07
N LYS A 137 -10.67 -16.28 -12.90
CA LYS A 137 -9.48 -16.99 -12.46
C LYS A 137 -8.33 -16.02 -12.19
N LEU A 138 -7.39 -16.46 -11.37
CA LEU A 138 -6.16 -15.70 -11.10
C LEU A 138 -5.34 -15.46 -12.38
N GLU A 139 -5.21 -16.49 -13.21
CA GLU A 139 -4.46 -16.42 -14.49
C GLU A 139 -5.05 -15.36 -15.45
N ASP A 140 -6.39 -15.25 -15.54
CA ASP A 140 -7.06 -14.25 -16.38
C ASP A 140 -6.75 -12.81 -15.92
N VAL A 141 -6.70 -12.62 -14.61
CA VAL A 141 -6.36 -11.31 -14.02
C VAL A 141 -4.88 -10.98 -14.24
N ILE A 142 -3.97 -11.94 -14.03
CA ILE A 142 -2.54 -11.76 -14.30
C ILE A 142 -2.31 -11.35 -15.75
N GLU A 143 -2.96 -12.02 -16.71
CA GLU A 143 -2.85 -11.67 -18.13
C GLU A 143 -3.31 -10.23 -18.39
N TYR A 144 -4.45 -9.83 -17.82
CA TYR A 144 -5.01 -8.48 -18.02
C TYR A 144 -4.10 -7.38 -17.44
N VAL A 145 -3.58 -7.56 -16.21
CA VAL A 145 -2.82 -6.50 -15.52
C VAL A 145 -1.36 -6.43 -15.93
N ARG A 146 -0.87 -7.40 -16.69
CA ARG A 146 0.53 -7.49 -17.13
C ARG A 146 1.00 -6.17 -17.77
N GLY A 147 2.04 -5.57 -17.21
CA GLY A 147 2.61 -4.30 -17.64
C GLY A 147 1.72 -3.06 -17.39
N ARG A 148 0.61 -3.20 -16.65
CA ARG A 148 -0.31 -2.10 -16.32
C ARG A 148 -0.29 -1.74 -14.84
N MET A 149 -0.26 -2.73 -13.96
CA MET A 149 -0.44 -2.58 -12.52
C MET A 149 0.12 -3.80 -11.82
N MET A 150 0.65 -3.66 -10.62
CA MET A 150 1.08 -4.78 -9.79
C MET A 150 -0.12 -5.46 -9.10
N LEU A 151 0.06 -6.69 -8.64
CA LEU A 151 -0.94 -7.40 -7.83
C LEU A 151 -0.45 -7.60 -6.39
N ASN A 152 -1.36 -7.42 -5.43
CA ASN A 152 -1.23 -7.93 -4.08
C ASN A 152 -2.19 -9.13 -3.93
N ILE A 153 -1.63 -10.34 -3.98
CA ILE A 153 -2.39 -11.59 -4.03
C ILE A 153 -2.55 -12.13 -2.61
N GLU A 154 -3.74 -11.97 -2.00
CA GLU A 154 -4.03 -12.58 -0.71
C GLU A 154 -4.40 -14.05 -0.88
N ILE A 155 -3.60 -14.96 -0.31
CA ILE A 155 -3.95 -16.37 -0.24
C ILE A 155 -4.85 -16.58 0.98
N LYS A 156 -6.14 -16.88 0.74
CA LYS A 156 -7.11 -17.15 1.80
C LYS A 156 -6.78 -18.47 2.52
N TYR A 157 -6.79 -18.42 3.85
CA TYR A 157 -6.46 -19.61 4.64
C TYR A 157 -7.49 -20.72 4.45
N ALA A 158 -7.05 -21.84 3.90
CA ALA A 158 -7.87 -23.01 3.57
C ALA A 158 -7.55 -24.26 4.43
N GLY A 159 -6.78 -24.09 5.49
CA GLY A 159 -6.29 -25.14 6.37
C GLY A 159 -4.80 -25.45 6.20
N ALA A 160 -4.17 -25.97 7.24
CA ALA A 160 -2.72 -26.20 7.28
C ALA A 160 -2.23 -27.23 6.23
N SER A 161 -3.09 -28.17 5.83
CA SER A 161 -2.78 -29.20 4.84
C SER A 161 -3.12 -28.83 3.40
N SER A 162 -3.64 -27.61 3.15
CA SER A 162 -3.92 -27.14 1.79
C SER A 162 -2.62 -26.85 1.06
N ASP A 163 -2.54 -27.23 -0.21
CA ASP A 163 -1.44 -26.93 -1.14
C ASP A 163 -1.64 -25.62 -1.93
N LEU A 164 -2.61 -24.81 -1.50
CA LEU A 164 -2.96 -23.53 -2.13
C LEU A 164 -1.76 -22.56 -2.25
N PRO A 165 -0.85 -22.42 -1.25
CA PRO A 165 0.32 -21.56 -1.40
C PRO A 165 1.21 -21.97 -2.57
N GLU A 166 1.53 -23.24 -2.73
CA GLU A 166 2.36 -23.77 -3.82
C GLU A 166 1.67 -23.58 -5.16
N LYS A 167 0.39 -23.86 -5.28
CA LYS A 167 -0.39 -23.64 -6.50
C LYS A 167 -0.42 -22.17 -6.94
N VAL A 168 -0.52 -21.24 -5.99
CA VAL A 168 -0.44 -19.80 -6.31
C VAL A 168 0.95 -19.45 -6.80
N VAL A 169 2.01 -19.97 -6.17
CA VAL A 169 3.39 -19.76 -6.64
C VAL A 169 3.60 -20.36 -8.05
N ASP A 170 3.11 -21.56 -8.30
CA ASP A 170 3.20 -22.20 -9.62
C ASP A 170 2.47 -21.34 -10.68
N CYS A 171 1.26 -20.85 -10.38
CA CYS A 171 0.52 -19.96 -11.28
C CYS A 171 1.29 -18.65 -11.57
N ILE A 172 1.89 -18.03 -10.54
CA ILE A 172 2.73 -16.81 -10.70
C ILE A 172 3.93 -17.10 -11.63
N ARG A 173 4.62 -18.22 -11.42
CA ARG A 173 5.82 -18.60 -12.19
C ARG A 173 5.48 -19.01 -13.63
N GLU A 174 4.45 -19.79 -13.83
CA GLU A 174 3.98 -20.22 -15.17
C GLU A 174 3.57 -19.02 -16.03
N ASN A 175 3.21 -17.91 -15.39
CA ASN A 175 2.86 -16.66 -16.06
C ASN A 175 3.99 -15.63 -16.08
N ASP A 176 5.24 -15.96 -15.67
CA ASP A 176 6.36 -15.00 -15.59
C ASP A 176 5.98 -13.70 -14.86
N PHE A 177 5.33 -13.81 -13.68
CA PHE A 177 4.71 -12.65 -13.00
C PHE A 177 5.35 -12.32 -11.64
N VAL A 178 6.45 -12.97 -11.26
CA VAL A 178 7.13 -12.80 -9.95
C VAL A 178 7.48 -11.33 -9.68
N GLU A 179 8.05 -10.63 -10.66
CA GLU A 179 8.48 -9.24 -10.54
C GLU A 179 7.30 -8.22 -10.49
N GLN A 180 6.07 -8.68 -10.72
CA GLN A 180 4.89 -7.80 -10.83
C GLN A 180 3.82 -8.13 -9.78
N CYS A 181 4.17 -8.89 -8.74
CA CYS A 181 3.26 -9.19 -7.65
C CYS A 181 3.94 -9.23 -6.28
N VAL A 182 3.09 -9.13 -5.26
CA VAL A 182 3.41 -9.51 -3.88
C VAL A 182 2.36 -10.50 -3.41
N VAL A 183 2.72 -11.38 -2.48
CA VAL A 183 1.81 -12.37 -1.92
C VAL A 183 1.56 -12.09 -0.45
N THR A 184 0.30 -12.03 -0.05
CA THR A 184 -0.11 -11.81 1.34
C THR A 184 -0.94 -12.96 1.90
N SER A 185 -0.94 -13.13 3.19
CA SER A 185 -1.81 -14.06 3.91
C SER A 185 -1.94 -13.69 5.39
N THR A 186 -3.05 -14.09 6.00
CA THR A 186 -3.22 -14.12 7.47
C THR A 186 -2.52 -15.32 8.12
N SER A 187 -1.91 -16.22 7.33
CA SER A 187 -1.20 -17.41 7.79
C SER A 187 0.29 -17.30 7.56
N LEU A 188 1.07 -17.11 8.62
CA LEU A 188 2.53 -17.10 8.55
C LEU A 188 3.08 -18.42 7.97
N SER A 189 2.43 -19.55 8.23
CA SER A 189 2.87 -20.83 7.66
C SER A 189 2.71 -20.88 6.14
N TYR A 190 1.72 -20.17 5.57
CA TYR A 190 1.55 -20.04 4.13
C TYR A 190 2.67 -19.20 3.52
N LEU A 191 3.02 -18.08 4.14
CA LEU A 191 4.12 -17.23 3.67
C LEU A 191 5.47 -17.96 3.70
N LYS A 192 5.73 -18.74 4.73
CA LYS A 192 6.93 -19.61 4.79
C LYS A 192 6.98 -20.64 3.65
N ARG A 193 5.85 -21.18 3.25
CA ARG A 193 5.74 -22.11 2.13
C ARG A 193 5.90 -21.38 0.79
N VAL A 194 5.35 -20.20 0.63
CA VAL A 194 5.59 -19.32 -0.54
C VAL A 194 7.09 -19.06 -0.70
N LYS A 195 7.78 -18.60 0.36
CA LYS A 195 9.22 -18.35 0.34
C LYS A 195 10.05 -19.62 0.10
N ALA A 196 9.59 -20.76 0.58
CA ALA A 196 10.27 -22.05 0.32
C ALA A 196 10.10 -22.52 -1.13
N ALA A 197 8.96 -22.21 -1.77
CA ALA A 197 8.71 -22.53 -3.17
C ALA A 197 9.42 -21.52 -4.12
N ASP A 198 9.42 -20.23 -3.78
CA ASP A 198 10.11 -19.18 -4.51
C ASP A 198 10.50 -18.03 -3.57
N SER A 199 11.80 -17.86 -3.32
CA SER A 199 12.33 -16.84 -2.40
C SER A 199 12.23 -15.42 -2.96
N ASP A 200 12.07 -15.26 -4.27
CA ASP A 200 12.04 -13.95 -4.94
C ASP A 200 10.67 -13.30 -4.86
N ILE A 201 9.60 -14.07 -4.57
CA ILE A 201 8.27 -13.52 -4.33
C ILE A 201 8.27 -12.71 -3.04
N TYR A 202 7.88 -11.43 -3.14
CA TYR A 202 7.77 -10.51 -2.01
C TYR A 202 6.52 -10.84 -1.17
N THR A 203 6.67 -11.01 0.14
CA THR A 203 5.61 -11.56 1.00
C THR A 203 5.21 -10.63 2.14
N GLY A 204 3.90 -10.54 2.40
CA GLY A 204 3.32 -9.70 3.45
C GLY A 204 2.43 -10.45 4.44
N TYR A 205 2.64 -10.19 5.73
CA TYR A 205 1.82 -10.80 6.78
C TYR A 205 0.66 -9.88 7.16
N ILE A 206 -0.58 -10.36 6.97
CA ILE A 206 -1.79 -9.61 7.29
C ILE A 206 -2.09 -9.73 8.78
N LEU A 207 -2.19 -8.59 9.46
CA LEU A 207 -2.40 -8.46 10.89
C LEU A 207 -3.59 -7.56 11.21
N SER A 208 -4.55 -8.05 12.00
CA SER A 208 -5.65 -7.25 12.54
C SER A 208 -5.25 -6.42 13.77
N ALA A 209 -4.07 -6.65 14.32
CA ALA A 209 -3.55 -5.88 15.46
C ALA A 209 -2.02 -5.96 15.53
N ALA A 210 -1.41 -4.88 16.02
CA ALA A 210 0.05 -4.74 16.11
C ALA A 210 0.61 -5.38 17.40
N TYR A 211 0.60 -6.70 17.51
CA TYR A 211 1.34 -7.37 18.59
C TYR A 211 2.46 -8.24 18.06
N GLY A 212 3.49 -8.42 18.90
CA GLY A 212 4.67 -9.21 18.58
C GLY A 212 5.62 -8.49 17.64
N SER A 213 6.67 -9.19 17.26
CA SER A 213 7.73 -8.75 16.35
C SER A 213 7.77 -9.64 15.10
N TYR A 214 6.60 -9.94 14.52
CA TYR A 214 6.50 -10.78 13.31
C TYR A 214 7.33 -10.27 12.15
N TYR A 215 7.54 -8.94 12.06
CA TYR A 215 8.41 -8.32 11.06
C TYR A 215 9.90 -8.70 11.21
N GLU A 216 10.30 -9.41 12.26
CA GLU A 216 11.65 -9.99 12.40
C GLU A 216 11.78 -11.38 11.69
N ASP A 217 10.66 -12.00 11.26
CA ASP A 217 10.68 -13.30 10.56
C ASP A 217 11.14 -13.11 9.10
N ASP A 218 12.08 -13.93 8.66
CA ASP A 218 12.67 -13.87 7.31
C ASP A 218 11.65 -14.18 6.18
N ALA A 219 10.56 -14.84 6.52
CA ALA A 219 9.49 -15.12 5.56
C ALA A 219 8.51 -13.94 5.38
N ILE A 220 8.85 -12.75 5.90
CA ILE A 220 8.01 -11.55 5.81
C ILE A 220 8.86 -10.41 5.29
N ASP A 221 8.49 -9.81 4.17
CA ASP A 221 9.13 -8.62 3.62
C ASP A 221 8.39 -7.35 4.06
N PHE A 222 7.08 -7.44 4.32
CA PHE A 222 6.28 -6.34 4.86
C PHE A 222 5.16 -6.85 5.79
N ILE A 223 4.65 -5.97 6.65
CA ILE A 223 3.43 -6.20 7.40
C ILE A 223 2.27 -5.45 6.77
N SER A 224 1.11 -6.11 6.63
CA SER A 224 -0.15 -5.51 6.18
C SER A 224 -1.10 -5.38 7.38
N LEU A 225 -1.29 -4.16 7.87
CA LEU A 225 -1.88 -3.90 9.19
C LEU A 225 -3.17 -3.10 9.09
N ILE A 226 -4.16 -3.39 9.96
CA ILE A 226 -5.32 -2.51 10.09
C ILE A 226 -4.89 -1.09 10.47
N SER A 227 -5.39 -0.08 9.78
CA SER A 227 -4.94 1.32 9.90
C SER A 227 -5.04 1.89 11.30
N SER A 228 -6.05 1.44 12.10
CA SER A 228 -6.23 1.88 13.49
C SER A 228 -5.10 1.44 14.43
N SER A 229 -4.36 0.38 14.09
CA SER A 229 -3.22 -0.12 14.86
C SER A 229 -1.87 0.46 14.42
N ALA A 230 -1.84 1.18 13.27
CA ALA A 230 -0.63 1.80 12.75
C ALA A 230 -0.29 3.10 13.48
N ASN A 231 0.99 3.25 13.84
CA ASN A 231 1.54 4.46 14.45
C ASN A 231 3.02 4.62 14.05
N ARG A 232 3.53 5.87 14.13
CA ARG A 232 4.90 6.21 13.73
C ARG A 232 5.97 5.30 14.37
N LYS A 233 5.85 5.01 15.66
CA LYS A 233 6.82 4.18 16.40
C LYS A 233 6.89 2.74 15.87
N LEU A 234 5.75 2.19 15.41
CA LEU A 234 5.71 0.87 14.77
C LEU A 234 6.37 0.93 13.39
N VAL A 235 6.01 1.92 12.58
CA VAL A 235 6.59 2.12 11.24
C VAL A 235 8.12 2.22 11.33
N GLU A 236 8.65 3.09 12.20
CA GLU A 236 10.10 3.24 12.42
C GLU A 236 10.79 1.93 12.84
N ARG A 237 10.13 1.11 13.67
CA ARG A 237 10.70 -0.20 14.07
C ARG A 237 10.73 -1.20 12.93
N VAL A 238 9.68 -1.25 12.11
CA VAL A 238 9.60 -2.14 10.95
C VAL A 238 10.64 -1.72 9.91
N HIS A 239 10.74 -0.42 9.63
CA HIS A 239 11.76 0.14 8.74
C HIS A 239 13.19 -0.13 9.24
N ALA A 240 13.43 -0.09 10.55
CA ALA A 240 14.72 -0.44 11.13
C ALA A 240 15.13 -1.91 10.89
N CYS A 241 14.17 -2.79 10.60
CA CYS A 241 14.40 -4.17 10.15
C CYS A 241 14.52 -4.29 8.62
N GLY A 242 14.49 -3.17 7.87
CA GLY A 242 14.54 -3.17 6.40
C GLY A 242 13.24 -3.62 5.73
N LYS A 243 12.11 -3.57 6.42
CA LYS A 243 10.80 -4.07 5.95
C LYS A 243 9.78 -2.94 5.85
N GLU A 244 8.68 -3.18 5.13
CA GLU A 244 7.66 -2.18 4.83
C GLU A 244 6.40 -2.34 5.68
N VAL A 245 5.60 -1.25 5.75
CA VAL A 245 4.29 -1.23 6.42
C VAL A 245 3.23 -0.84 5.42
N HIS A 246 2.35 -1.78 5.10
CA HIS A 246 1.13 -1.56 4.35
C HIS A 246 -0.06 -1.42 5.31
N VAL A 247 -1.05 -0.59 4.99
CA VAL A 247 -2.21 -0.37 5.88
C VAL A 247 -3.53 -0.51 5.15
N TRP A 248 -4.52 -1.15 5.82
CA TRP A 248 -5.86 -1.42 5.30
C TRP A 248 -6.96 -1.18 6.36
N THR A 249 -8.22 -0.94 5.99
CA THR A 249 -8.68 -0.36 4.75
C THR A 249 -8.91 1.12 5.02
N VAL A 250 -8.25 2.00 4.26
CA VAL A 250 -8.20 3.44 4.54
C VAL A 250 -9.06 4.21 3.53
N ASN A 251 -10.24 4.66 3.95
CA ASN A 251 -11.25 5.23 3.07
C ASN A 251 -11.62 6.69 3.35
N LYS A 252 -11.05 7.30 4.39
CA LYS A 252 -11.33 8.68 4.79
C LYS A 252 -10.12 9.58 4.58
N LYS A 253 -10.36 10.80 4.11
CA LYS A 253 -9.31 11.79 3.86
C LYS A 253 -8.38 11.98 5.07
N SER A 254 -8.94 12.18 6.27
CA SER A 254 -8.14 12.38 7.48
C SER A 254 -7.30 11.15 7.89
N GLU A 255 -7.74 9.94 7.55
CA GLU A 255 -6.98 8.72 7.78
C GLU A 255 -5.86 8.56 6.73
N LEU A 256 -6.12 8.90 5.46
CA LEU A 256 -5.13 8.94 4.39
C LEU A 256 -3.99 9.91 4.75
N GLU A 257 -4.32 11.15 5.14
CA GLU A 257 -3.37 12.15 5.60
C GLU A 257 -2.56 11.64 6.82
N ARG A 258 -3.23 10.99 7.78
CA ARG A 258 -2.57 10.40 8.95
C ARG A 258 -1.61 9.28 8.56
N MET A 259 -2.00 8.37 7.66
CA MET A 259 -1.13 7.27 7.21
C MET A 259 0.11 7.81 6.49
N LYS A 260 -0.07 8.77 5.57
CA LYS A 260 1.04 9.48 4.93
C LYS A 260 1.98 10.11 5.97
N MET A 261 1.42 10.83 6.97
CA MET A 261 2.19 11.52 8.01
C MET A 261 3.03 10.60 8.89
N ILE A 262 2.56 9.37 9.18
CA ILE A 262 3.32 8.40 9.98
C ILE A 262 4.33 7.60 9.15
N GLY A 263 4.34 7.77 7.81
CA GLY A 263 5.35 7.22 6.91
C GLY A 263 5.13 5.77 6.52
N VAL A 264 3.86 5.34 6.31
CA VAL A 264 3.58 3.99 5.75
C VAL A 264 4.02 3.90 4.30
N ASP A 265 4.33 2.72 3.82
CA ASP A 265 4.84 2.49 2.46
C ASP A 265 3.72 2.26 1.45
N ASN A 266 2.59 1.67 1.87
CA ASN A 266 1.45 1.39 0.99
C ASN A 266 0.12 1.59 1.73
N ILE A 267 -0.86 2.14 1.02
CA ILE A 267 -2.24 2.34 1.51
C ILE A 267 -3.20 1.52 0.67
N ILE A 268 -3.87 0.56 1.32
CA ILE A 268 -4.92 -0.26 0.72
C ILE A 268 -6.27 0.40 0.98
N THR A 269 -7.01 0.72 -0.09
CA THR A 269 -8.24 1.51 -0.03
C THR A 269 -9.30 1.02 -1.02
N ASP A 270 -10.58 1.15 -0.65
CA ASP A 270 -11.72 0.96 -1.57
C ASP A 270 -11.91 2.16 -2.52
N ARG A 271 -11.21 3.29 -2.26
CA ARG A 271 -11.40 4.59 -2.92
C ARG A 271 -10.11 5.12 -3.54
N PRO A 272 -9.55 4.46 -4.57
CA PRO A 272 -8.24 4.83 -5.14
C PRO A 272 -8.19 6.28 -5.63
N ILE A 273 -9.27 6.81 -6.24
CA ILE A 273 -9.34 8.21 -6.72
C ILE A 273 -9.14 9.17 -5.54
N LEU A 274 -9.91 9.01 -4.46
CA LEU A 274 -9.80 9.87 -3.27
C LEU A 274 -8.40 9.79 -2.65
N ALA A 275 -7.85 8.57 -2.55
CA ALA A 275 -6.54 8.38 -1.96
C ALA A 275 -5.45 9.05 -2.82
N ARG A 276 -5.50 8.92 -4.14
CA ARG A 276 -4.59 9.59 -5.06
C ARG A 276 -4.69 11.12 -4.97
N GLU A 277 -5.90 11.67 -4.91
CA GLU A 277 -6.10 13.12 -4.74
C GLU A 277 -5.45 13.64 -3.44
N VAL A 278 -5.57 12.91 -2.34
CA VAL A 278 -4.99 13.29 -1.05
C VAL A 278 -3.46 13.20 -1.09
N ILE A 279 -2.92 12.13 -1.64
CA ILE A 279 -1.46 11.89 -1.69
C ILE A 279 -0.79 12.84 -2.65
N LEU A 280 -1.25 12.94 -3.91
CA LEU A 280 -0.67 13.80 -4.93
C LEU A 280 -1.00 15.29 -4.74
N GLY A 281 -2.14 15.63 -4.13
CA GLY A 281 -2.52 17.02 -3.84
C GLY A 281 -1.52 17.72 -2.93
N GLU A 282 -0.99 17.01 -1.93
CA GLU A 282 0.07 17.50 -1.06
C GLU A 282 1.43 17.52 -1.78
N GLU A 283 1.76 16.50 -2.57
CA GLU A 283 3.00 16.45 -3.36
C GLU A 283 3.10 17.61 -4.38
N ASN A 284 1.98 17.96 -5.03
CA ASN A 284 1.94 19.11 -5.93
C ASN A 284 2.23 20.42 -5.19
N ALA A 285 1.77 20.60 -3.96
CA ALA A 285 2.06 21.77 -3.13
C ALA A 285 3.53 21.79 -2.68
N GLU A 286 4.07 20.65 -2.26
CA GLU A 286 5.48 20.51 -1.86
C GLU A 286 6.44 20.68 -3.04
N ASN A 287 6.11 20.08 -4.19
CA ASN A 287 6.86 20.27 -5.45
C ASN A 287 6.83 21.73 -5.92
N LEU A 288 5.68 22.41 -5.78
CA LEU A 288 5.57 23.84 -6.08
C LEU A 288 6.47 24.67 -5.14
N LEU A 289 6.45 24.39 -3.84
CA LEU A 289 7.30 25.04 -2.85
C LEU A 289 8.78 24.75 -3.11
N ALA A 290 9.15 23.52 -3.49
CA ALA A 290 10.51 23.15 -3.85
C ALA A 290 10.98 23.89 -5.12
N ARG A 291 10.11 24.00 -6.14
CA ARG A 291 10.37 24.77 -7.36
C ARG A 291 10.48 26.27 -7.09
N LEU A 292 9.61 26.84 -6.25
CA LEU A 292 9.70 28.23 -5.82
C LEU A 292 11.00 28.52 -5.05
N ARG A 293 11.41 27.60 -4.17
CA ARG A 293 12.69 27.69 -3.46
C ARG A 293 13.90 27.60 -4.41
N ALA A 294 13.81 26.80 -5.48
CA ALA A 294 14.86 26.71 -6.49
C ALA A 294 14.96 27.95 -7.39
N LEU A 295 13.82 28.65 -7.62
CA LEU A 295 13.77 29.91 -8.39
C LEU A 295 14.24 31.13 -7.58
N LEU A 296 14.23 31.04 -6.25
CA LEU A 296 14.70 32.09 -5.34
C LEU A 296 16.18 31.95 -4.95
N ARG A 297 16.87 30.97 -5.53
CA ARG A 297 18.34 30.76 -5.49
C ARG A 297 19.00 31.33 -6.72
#